data_98217bb438bc28a0345f811ee3dcb190
#
_entry.id   98217bb438bc28a0345f811ee3dcb190
#
_cell.length_a   1.000
_cell.length_b   1.000
_cell.length_c   1.000
_cell.angle_alpha   90.00
_cell.angle_beta   90.00
_cell.angle_gamma   90.00
#
_symmetry.space_group_name_H-M   'P 1'
#
loop_
_entity.id
_entity.type
_entity.pdbx_description
1 polymer ?
#
loop_
_entity_poly.entity_id
_entity_poly.type
_entity_poly.pdbx_seq_one_letter_code
_entity_poly.pdbx_strand_id
1 'polypeptide(L)'
;MTPPPLDPSTLLARAKAGDEEAWEELFHTFYPKVVRVVRRKLDRPLRSLYDSTDFASDVMKSLAANLERLDFPSIHSLMAFLAQAAEQKVIDEYRKRHTLKRDITRERTLVGSDSEGDAKAVEVASGDPTASEIVVADEVREGLLARRDEEERKIIDLKHQGYSNNEIAEQIGWNIRKVQRFFKDLEDRMRDMGSPQ
;
A
#
# COMPACT_ATOMS: atom_id res chain seq x y z
N MET A 1 -25.35 -19.58 0.91
CA MET A 1 -24.79 -19.52 2.29
C MET A 1 -23.28 -19.49 2.10
N THR A 2 -22.65 -18.32 2.14
CA THR A 2 -21.21 -18.18 2.03
C THR A 2 -20.60 -18.73 3.33
N PRO A 3 -19.65 -19.68 3.30
CA PRO A 3 -19.01 -20.16 4.52
C PRO A 3 -18.35 -18.97 5.23
N PRO A 4 -18.27 -18.98 6.55
CA PRO A 4 -17.55 -17.93 7.27
C PRO A 4 -16.11 -17.85 6.76
N PRO A 5 -15.52 -16.65 6.67
CA PRO A 5 -14.15 -16.51 6.22
C PRO A 5 -13.25 -17.37 7.11
N LEU A 6 -12.47 -18.23 6.48
CA LEU A 6 -11.51 -19.09 7.17
C LEU A 6 -10.52 -18.21 7.95
N ASP A 7 -10.22 -18.60 9.17
CA ASP A 7 -9.19 -17.93 9.96
C ASP A 7 -7.88 -17.86 9.13
N PRO A 8 -7.30 -16.68 8.96
CA PRO A 8 -6.12 -16.49 8.12
C PRO A 8 -4.91 -17.36 8.51
N SER A 9 -4.80 -17.77 9.77
CA SER A 9 -3.76 -18.70 10.20
C SER A 9 -4.00 -20.10 9.65
N THR A 10 -5.25 -20.52 9.57
CA THR A 10 -5.67 -21.78 8.95
C THR A 10 -5.42 -21.77 7.44
N LEU A 11 -5.74 -20.65 6.76
CA LEU A 11 -5.43 -20.47 5.33
C LEU A 11 -3.94 -20.56 5.06
N LEU A 12 -3.12 -19.92 5.89
CA LEU A 12 -1.68 -19.95 5.75
C LEU A 12 -1.12 -21.37 5.92
N ALA A 13 -1.62 -22.12 6.91
CA ALA A 13 -1.20 -23.50 7.13
C ALA A 13 -1.58 -24.43 5.95
N ARG A 14 -2.79 -24.27 5.39
CA ARG A 14 -3.24 -25.02 4.21
C ARG A 14 -2.42 -24.65 2.97
N ALA A 15 -2.16 -23.37 2.74
CA ALA A 15 -1.34 -22.91 1.61
C ALA A 15 0.11 -23.46 1.71
N LYS A 16 0.68 -23.53 2.92
CA LYS A 16 1.98 -24.18 3.16
C LYS A 16 1.97 -25.68 2.86
N ALA A 17 0.84 -26.35 3.06
CA ALA A 17 0.64 -27.77 2.73
C ALA A 17 0.40 -28.02 1.23
N GLY A 18 0.45 -26.98 0.38
CA GLY A 18 0.25 -27.07 -1.06
C GLY A 18 -1.21 -26.98 -1.51
N ASP A 19 -2.12 -26.52 -0.65
CA ASP A 19 -3.53 -26.32 -0.98
C ASP A 19 -3.68 -25.06 -1.85
N GLU A 20 -3.98 -25.26 -3.13
CA GLU A 20 -4.08 -24.19 -4.13
C GLU A 20 -5.27 -23.23 -3.86
N GLU A 21 -6.41 -23.78 -3.40
CA GLU A 21 -7.56 -22.95 -3.03
C GLU A 21 -7.24 -22.02 -1.85
N ALA A 22 -6.53 -22.54 -0.84
CA ALA A 22 -6.09 -21.76 0.30
C ALA A 22 -5.09 -20.66 -0.12
N TRP A 23 -4.22 -20.96 -1.10
CA TRP A 23 -3.32 -19.96 -1.67
C TRP A 23 -4.07 -18.87 -2.42
N GLU A 24 -5.05 -19.23 -3.24
CA GLU A 24 -5.88 -18.25 -3.97
C GLU A 24 -6.64 -17.34 -3.00
N GLU A 25 -7.26 -17.89 -1.97
CA GLU A 25 -7.98 -17.12 -0.95
C GLU A 25 -7.03 -16.20 -0.18
N LEU A 26 -5.84 -16.68 0.18
CA LEU A 26 -4.78 -15.88 0.79
C LEU A 26 -4.36 -14.73 -0.14
N PHE A 27 -4.13 -15.05 -1.42
CA PHE A 27 -3.79 -14.04 -2.43
C PHE A 27 -4.88 -12.97 -2.54
N HIS A 28 -6.14 -13.35 -2.71
CA HIS A 28 -7.26 -12.42 -2.80
C HIS A 28 -7.41 -11.54 -1.55
N THR A 29 -7.14 -12.09 -0.38
CA THR A 29 -7.22 -11.37 0.90
C THR A 29 -6.10 -10.35 1.07
N PHE A 30 -4.87 -10.71 0.69
CA PHE A 30 -3.68 -9.89 1.00
C PHE A 30 -3.19 -9.03 -0.16
N TYR A 31 -3.40 -9.44 -1.41
CA TYR A 31 -2.95 -8.69 -2.57
C TYR A 31 -3.45 -7.23 -2.59
N PRO A 32 -4.73 -6.92 -2.34
CA PRO A 32 -5.20 -5.54 -2.27
C PRO A 32 -4.52 -4.73 -1.16
N LYS A 33 -4.20 -5.38 -0.04
CA LYS A 33 -3.50 -4.75 1.10
C LYS A 33 -2.05 -4.41 0.72
N VAL A 34 -1.37 -5.31 0.02
CA VAL A 34 -0.02 -5.08 -0.50
C VAL A 34 -0.02 -3.95 -1.53
N VAL A 35 -0.96 -3.94 -2.48
CA VAL A 35 -1.12 -2.84 -3.46
C VAL A 35 -1.28 -1.50 -2.74
N ARG A 36 -2.06 -1.45 -1.67
CA ARG A 36 -2.26 -0.24 -0.86
C ARG A 36 -0.95 0.24 -0.21
N VAL A 37 -0.18 -0.68 0.37
CA VAL A 37 1.13 -0.37 0.97
C VAL A 37 2.07 0.19 -0.09
N VAL A 38 2.23 -0.52 -1.21
CA VAL A 38 3.07 -0.09 -2.33
C VAL A 38 2.65 1.30 -2.81
N ARG A 39 1.36 1.52 -3.05
CA ARG A 39 0.84 2.79 -3.55
C ARG A 39 1.13 3.96 -2.61
N ARG A 40 1.11 3.75 -1.30
CA ARG A 40 1.48 4.77 -0.31
C ARG A 40 2.98 5.07 -0.28
N LYS A 41 3.82 4.07 -0.52
CA LYS A 41 5.28 4.19 -0.53
C LYS A 41 5.84 4.76 -1.84
N LEU A 42 5.14 4.56 -2.95
CA LEU A 42 5.53 5.15 -4.22
C LEU A 42 5.30 6.66 -4.19
N ASP A 43 6.34 7.44 -4.42
CA ASP A 43 6.21 8.88 -4.63
C ASP A 43 5.58 9.20 -6.00
N ARG A 44 5.17 10.44 -6.20
CA ARG A 44 4.48 10.87 -7.43
C ARG A 44 5.26 10.59 -8.72
N PRO A 45 6.59 10.83 -8.79
CA PRO A 45 7.40 10.50 -9.94
C PRO A 45 7.46 8.99 -10.24
N LEU A 46 7.49 8.14 -9.23
CA LEU A 46 7.50 6.69 -9.43
C LEU A 46 6.12 6.15 -9.82
N ARG A 47 5.04 6.71 -9.28
CA ARG A 47 3.66 6.33 -9.65
C ARG A 47 3.32 6.58 -11.11
N SER A 48 3.92 7.60 -11.75
CA SER A 48 3.71 7.88 -13.18
C SER A 48 4.42 6.89 -14.09
N LEU A 49 5.34 6.10 -13.57
CA LEU A 49 6.24 5.24 -14.34
C LEU A 49 6.02 3.75 -14.04
N TYR A 50 5.50 3.44 -12.87
CA TYR A 50 5.32 2.07 -12.40
C TYR A 50 3.90 1.86 -11.89
N ASP A 51 3.31 0.74 -12.27
CA ASP A 51 2.06 0.31 -11.66
C ASP A 51 2.34 -0.31 -10.28
N SER A 52 1.60 0.13 -9.27
CA SER A 52 1.67 -0.45 -7.93
C SER A 52 1.29 -1.93 -7.89
N THR A 53 0.54 -2.40 -8.89
CA THR A 53 0.14 -3.81 -9.03
C THR A 53 1.32 -4.69 -9.43
N ASP A 54 2.28 -4.19 -10.21
CA ASP A 54 3.48 -4.94 -10.57
C ASP A 54 4.35 -5.21 -9.34
N PHE A 55 4.58 -4.19 -8.51
CA PHE A 55 5.30 -4.37 -7.25
C PHE A 55 4.58 -5.33 -6.29
N ALA A 56 3.25 -5.19 -6.17
CA ALA A 56 2.47 -6.09 -5.34
C ALA A 56 2.54 -7.53 -5.83
N SER A 57 2.48 -7.76 -7.13
CA SER A 57 2.64 -9.07 -7.74
C SER A 57 4.01 -9.69 -7.42
N ASP A 58 5.07 -8.89 -7.48
CA ASP A 58 6.41 -9.36 -7.16
C ASP A 58 6.59 -9.65 -5.66
N VAL A 59 5.93 -8.91 -4.78
CA VAL A 59 5.90 -9.21 -3.34
C VAL A 59 5.19 -10.55 -3.10
N MET A 60 4.03 -10.76 -3.72
CA MET A 60 3.28 -12.01 -3.59
C MET A 60 4.04 -13.21 -4.18
N LYS A 61 4.72 -13.06 -5.31
CA LYS A 61 5.62 -14.10 -5.86
C LYS A 61 6.74 -14.43 -4.89
N SER A 62 7.32 -13.41 -4.23
CA SER A 62 8.38 -13.62 -3.24
C SER A 62 7.86 -14.34 -2.00
N LEU A 63 6.62 -14.06 -1.57
CA LEU A 63 5.95 -14.82 -0.51
C LEU A 63 5.76 -16.28 -0.93
N ALA A 64 5.19 -16.53 -2.11
CA ALA A 64 4.94 -17.88 -2.62
C ALA A 64 6.23 -18.73 -2.68
N ALA A 65 7.30 -18.14 -3.23
CA ALA A 65 8.58 -18.83 -3.37
C ALA A 65 9.27 -19.18 -2.04
N ASN A 66 8.90 -18.50 -0.96
CA ASN A 66 9.51 -18.70 0.35
C ASN A 66 8.53 -19.19 1.42
N LEU A 67 7.28 -19.46 1.06
CA LEU A 67 6.19 -19.75 1.99
C LEU A 67 6.53 -20.93 2.95
N GLU A 68 7.17 -21.97 2.44
CA GLU A 68 7.57 -23.14 3.23
C GLU A 68 8.63 -22.81 4.30
N ARG A 69 9.52 -21.84 4.02
CA ARG A 69 10.64 -21.45 4.89
C ARG A 69 10.27 -20.38 5.91
N LEU A 70 9.19 -19.64 5.62
CA LEU A 70 8.74 -18.54 6.46
C LEU A 70 7.76 -19.09 7.48
N ASP A 71 7.91 -18.65 8.72
CA ASP A 71 6.95 -18.94 9.78
C ASP A 71 6.29 -17.64 10.26
N PHE A 72 4.96 -17.65 10.29
CA PHE A 72 4.18 -16.50 10.68
C PHE A 72 3.28 -16.90 11.86
N PRO A 73 3.64 -16.52 13.09
CA PRO A 73 2.86 -16.86 14.28
C PRO A 73 1.48 -16.19 14.31
N SER A 74 1.25 -15.19 13.46
CA SER A 74 -0.02 -14.49 13.36
C SER A 74 -0.20 -13.86 11.98
N ILE A 75 -1.44 -13.49 11.66
CA ILE A 75 -1.76 -12.72 10.48
C ILE A 75 -1.06 -11.35 10.47
N HIS A 76 -0.84 -10.76 11.65
CA HIS A 76 -0.13 -9.48 11.79
C HIS A 76 1.33 -9.62 11.40
N SER A 77 1.99 -10.75 11.75
CA SER A 77 3.38 -11.02 11.33
C SER A 77 3.50 -11.24 9.82
N LEU A 78 2.52 -11.89 9.19
CA LEU A 78 2.46 -11.98 7.73
C LEU A 78 2.29 -10.59 7.09
N MET A 79 1.37 -9.76 7.60
CA MET A 79 1.17 -8.41 7.08
C MET A 79 2.40 -7.52 7.27
N ALA A 80 3.08 -7.62 8.42
CA ALA A 80 4.33 -6.91 8.65
C ALA A 80 5.42 -7.32 7.65
N PHE A 81 5.56 -8.60 7.39
CA PHE A 81 6.47 -9.12 6.36
C PHE A 81 6.13 -8.59 4.97
N LEU A 82 4.86 -8.65 4.57
CA LEU A 82 4.41 -8.17 3.26
C LEU A 82 4.64 -6.66 3.10
N ALA A 83 4.36 -5.88 4.14
CA ALA A 83 4.60 -4.43 4.14
C ALA A 83 6.09 -4.11 4.02
N GLN A 84 6.96 -4.82 4.76
CA GLN A 84 8.40 -4.66 4.68
C GLN A 84 8.95 -5.09 3.32
N ALA A 85 8.48 -6.20 2.77
CA ALA A 85 8.88 -6.67 1.44
C ALA A 85 8.47 -5.67 0.34
N ALA A 86 7.28 -5.08 0.45
CA ALA A 86 6.82 -4.03 -0.45
C ALA A 86 7.71 -2.78 -0.38
N GLU A 87 8.05 -2.34 0.83
CA GLU A 87 8.94 -1.20 1.04
C GLU A 87 10.33 -1.44 0.46
N GLN A 88 10.93 -2.59 0.72
CA GLN A 88 12.24 -2.93 0.17
C GLN A 88 12.24 -2.92 -1.36
N LYS A 89 11.23 -3.48 -2.01
CA LYS A 89 11.13 -3.45 -3.48
C LYS A 89 11.03 -2.04 -4.03
N VAL A 90 10.28 -1.15 -3.39
CA VAL A 90 10.18 0.26 -3.79
C VAL A 90 11.54 0.97 -3.63
N ILE A 91 12.24 0.75 -2.50
CA ILE A 91 13.57 1.32 -2.23
C ILE A 91 14.59 0.81 -3.26
N ASP A 92 14.59 -0.47 -3.57
CA ASP A 92 15.53 -1.08 -4.51
C ASP A 92 15.32 -0.53 -5.93
N GLU A 93 14.07 -0.34 -6.36
CA GLU A 93 13.79 0.25 -7.67
C GLU A 93 14.18 1.74 -7.71
N TYR A 94 13.96 2.46 -6.62
CA TYR A 94 14.43 3.84 -6.49
C TYR A 94 15.96 3.93 -6.59
N ARG A 95 16.70 3.09 -5.88
CA ARG A 95 18.17 3.03 -5.93
C ARG A 95 18.67 2.68 -7.34
N LYS A 96 18.08 1.68 -7.97
CA LYS A 96 18.42 1.27 -9.34
C LYS A 96 18.28 2.43 -10.34
N ARG A 97 17.20 3.21 -10.22
CA ARG A 97 16.99 4.40 -11.07
C ARG A 97 18.01 5.50 -10.83
N HIS A 98 18.32 5.77 -9.58
CA HIS A 98 19.32 6.77 -9.25
C HIS A 98 20.71 6.40 -9.76
N THR A 99 21.06 5.12 -9.73
CA THR A 99 22.31 4.61 -10.31
C THR A 99 22.30 4.79 -11.83
N LEU A 100 21.24 4.36 -12.52
CA LEU A 100 21.11 4.54 -13.97
C LEU A 100 21.13 6.01 -14.39
N LYS A 101 20.45 6.89 -13.65
CA LYS A 101 20.47 8.33 -13.93
C LYS A 101 21.87 8.94 -13.74
N ARG A 102 22.61 8.47 -12.75
CA ARG A 102 24.01 8.86 -12.51
C ARG A 102 24.92 8.39 -13.63
N ASP A 103 24.77 7.17 -14.11
CA ASP A 103 25.55 6.62 -15.21
C ASP A 103 25.28 7.37 -16.52
N ILE A 104 24.03 7.64 -16.86
CA ILE A 104 23.66 8.44 -18.04
C ILE A 104 24.18 9.88 -17.91
N THR A 105 24.17 10.47 -16.71
CA THR A 105 24.72 11.81 -16.47
C THR A 105 26.25 11.79 -16.60
N ARG A 106 26.92 10.75 -16.11
CA ARG A 106 28.36 10.57 -16.28
C ARG A 106 28.77 10.41 -17.74
N GLU A 107 28.05 9.64 -18.54
CA GLU A 107 28.28 9.52 -19.97
C GLU A 107 28.09 10.87 -20.69
N ARG A 108 27.14 11.69 -20.26
CA ARG A 108 26.96 13.06 -20.79
C ARG A 108 28.01 14.05 -20.28
N THR A 109 28.54 13.88 -19.08
CA THR A 109 29.54 14.78 -18.45
C THR A 109 30.95 14.56 -18.99
N LEU A 110 31.20 13.48 -19.73
CA LEU A 110 32.42 13.35 -20.55
C LEU A 110 32.46 14.40 -21.70
N VAL A 111 31.40 15.19 -21.86
CA VAL A 111 31.25 16.27 -22.88
C VAL A 111 31.06 17.65 -22.28
N GLY A 112 31.15 17.85 -20.95
CA GLY A 112 31.17 19.23 -20.38
C GLY A 112 30.31 19.47 -19.15
N SER A 113 31.03 20.02 -18.17
CA SER A 113 30.68 20.86 -17.03
C SER A 113 29.90 20.29 -15.84
N ASP A 114 30.48 20.54 -14.71
CA ASP A 114 30.10 20.33 -13.32
C ASP A 114 28.69 20.78 -12.97
N SER A 115 27.94 19.89 -12.32
CA SER A 115 26.87 20.26 -11.39
C SER A 115 26.79 19.17 -10.33
N GLU A 116 27.30 19.47 -9.15
CA GLU A 116 27.05 18.72 -7.93
C GLU A 116 25.53 18.68 -7.65
N GLY A 117 24.94 17.52 -7.86
CA GLY A 117 23.55 17.23 -7.51
C GLY A 117 23.51 16.46 -6.20
N ASP A 118 23.18 17.17 -5.14
CA ASP A 118 22.89 16.68 -3.80
C ASP A 118 22.02 15.41 -3.86
N ALA A 119 22.59 14.31 -3.39
CA ALA A 119 21.83 13.08 -3.15
C ALA A 119 20.99 13.29 -1.87
N LYS A 120 19.82 13.92 -2.02
CA LYS A 120 18.83 13.92 -0.94
C LYS A 120 18.53 12.46 -0.60
N ALA A 121 18.86 12.10 0.64
CA ALA A 121 18.38 10.87 1.25
C ALA A 121 16.86 10.83 1.09
N VAL A 122 16.34 9.72 0.53
CA VAL A 122 14.91 9.52 0.42
C VAL A 122 14.38 9.35 1.83
N GLU A 123 13.85 10.41 2.38
CA GLU A 123 13.00 10.36 3.56
C GLU A 123 11.73 9.63 3.12
N VAL A 124 11.72 8.30 3.31
CA VAL A 124 10.49 7.52 3.23
C VAL A 124 9.62 8.06 4.36
N ALA A 125 8.49 8.66 3.99
CA ALA A 125 7.60 9.34 4.91
C ALA A 125 7.34 8.45 6.15
N SER A 126 7.88 8.83 7.29
CA SER A 126 7.67 8.20 8.59
C SER A 126 6.30 8.63 9.11
N GLY A 127 5.29 7.93 8.71
CA GLY A 127 3.88 8.14 9.02
C GLY A 127 3.03 7.03 8.43
N ASP A 128 3.68 5.95 8.03
CA ASP A 128 3.00 4.82 7.41
C ASP A 128 2.28 3.97 8.47
N PRO A 129 1.06 3.53 8.16
CA PRO A 129 0.31 2.67 9.05
C PRO A 129 1.06 1.36 9.27
N THR A 130 1.06 0.91 10.51
CA THR A 130 1.57 -0.39 10.89
C THR A 130 0.76 -1.51 10.23
N ALA A 131 1.31 -2.72 10.16
CA ALA A 131 0.57 -3.89 9.67
C ALA A 131 -0.76 -4.09 10.42
N SER A 132 -0.80 -3.79 11.71
CA SER A 132 -2.01 -3.82 12.54
C SER A 132 -3.05 -2.79 12.07
N GLU A 133 -2.64 -1.56 11.79
CA GLU A 133 -3.53 -0.51 11.29
C GLU A 133 -4.11 -0.83 9.91
N ILE A 134 -3.37 -1.55 9.07
CA ILE A 134 -3.86 -2.01 7.75
C ILE A 134 -4.97 -3.04 7.92
N VAL A 135 -4.88 -3.95 8.88
CA VAL A 135 -5.93 -4.95 9.16
C VAL A 135 -7.18 -4.27 9.74
N VAL A 136 -7.01 -3.38 10.70
CA VAL A 136 -8.12 -2.63 11.33
C VAL A 136 -8.79 -1.67 10.35
N ALA A 137 -8.07 -1.17 9.34
CA ALA A 137 -8.62 -0.23 8.36
C ALA A 137 -9.80 -0.80 7.55
N ASP A 138 -9.90 -2.12 7.40
CA ASP A 138 -11.00 -2.74 6.67
C ASP A 138 -12.31 -2.69 7.51
N GLU A 139 -12.25 -2.94 8.81
CA GLU A 139 -13.40 -2.85 9.73
C GLU A 139 -13.87 -1.40 9.88
N VAL A 140 -12.93 -0.46 10.04
CA VAL A 140 -13.21 0.97 10.11
C VAL A 140 -13.88 1.45 8.82
N ARG A 141 -13.42 0.97 7.66
CA ARG A 141 -14.01 1.33 6.37
C ARG A 141 -15.49 0.95 6.30
N GLU A 142 -15.85 -0.27 6.68
CA GLU A 142 -17.26 -0.72 6.65
C GLU A 142 -18.15 0.18 7.51
N GLY A 143 -17.70 0.53 8.72
CA GLY A 143 -18.39 1.46 9.59
C GLY A 143 -18.56 2.86 8.97
N LEU A 144 -17.54 3.33 8.24
CA LEU A 144 -17.57 4.62 7.57
C LEU A 144 -18.49 4.66 6.35
N LEU A 145 -18.66 3.54 5.65
CA LEU A 145 -19.54 3.45 4.47
C LEU A 145 -21.03 3.42 4.85
N ALA A 146 -21.36 3.02 6.07
CA ALA A 146 -22.73 3.03 6.55
C ALA A 146 -23.30 4.46 6.54
N ARG A 147 -24.42 4.67 5.87
CA ARG A 147 -25.15 5.97 5.78
C ARG A 147 -24.46 7.05 4.92
N ARG A 148 -23.58 6.65 3.99
CA ARG A 148 -22.94 7.57 3.04
C ARG A 148 -23.58 7.47 1.66
N ASP A 149 -23.57 8.58 0.91
CA ASP A 149 -23.94 8.58 -0.50
C ASP A 149 -22.89 7.87 -1.36
N GLU A 150 -23.21 7.62 -2.61
CA GLU A 150 -22.35 6.86 -3.53
C GLU A 150 -21.02 7.59 -3.80
N GLU A 151 -21.05 8.92 -3.89
CA GLU A 151 -19.86 9.73 -4.14
C GLU A 151 -18.91 9.72 -2.93
N GLU A 152 -19.46 9.89 -1.73
CA GLU A 152 -18.70 9.79 -0.47
C GLU A 152 -18.09 8.39 -0.28
N ARG A 153 -18.84 7.32 -0.60
CA ARG A 153 -18.34 5.95 -0.56
C ARG A 153 -17.15 5.77 -1.50
N LYS A 154 -17.26 6.25 -2.72
CA LYS A 154 -16.17 6.21 -3.71
C LYS A 154 -14.91 6.93 -3.21
N ILE A 155 -15.05 8.08 -2.55
CA ILE A 155 -13.94 8.84 -1.97
C ILE A 155 -13.24 8.02 -0.87
N ILE A 156 -14.02 7.43 0.03
CA ILE A 156 -13.52 6.59 1.12
C ILE A 156 -12.80 5.36 0.55
N ASP A 157 -13.39 4.70 -0.45
CA ASP A 157 -12.81 3.53 -1.09
C ASP A 157 -11.48 3.84 -1.79
N LEU A 158 -11.39 4.94 -2.53
CA LEU A 158 -10.15 5.38 -3.15
C LEU A 158 -9.07 5.68 -2.10
N LYS A 159 -9.45 6.34 -1.00
CA LYS A 159 -8.51 6.58 0.10
C LYS A 159 -8.02 5.29 0.74
N HIS A 160 -8.95 4.37 0.97
CA HIS A 160 -8.64 3.04 1.48
C HIS A 160 -7.70 2.27 0.55
N GLN A 161 -7.87 2.39 -0.76
CA GLN A 161 -6.98 1.82 -1.78
C GLN A 161 -5.60 2.51 -1.87
N GLY A 162 -5.35 3.54 -1.07
CA GLY A 162 -4.05 4.23 -0.97
C GLY A 162 -3.85 5.37 -1.95
N TYR A 163 -4.93 5.86 -2.61
CA TYR A 163 -4.84 7.05 -3.46
C TYR A 163 -4.60 8.32 -2.61
N SER A 164 -3.78 9.22 -3.14
CA SER A 164 -3.58 10.54 -2.55
C SER A 164 -4.80 11.44 -2.77
N ASN A 165 -4.94 12.50 -1.96
CA ASN A 165 -6.06 13.44 -2.10
C ASN A 165 -6.08 14.12 -3.49
N ASN A 166 -4.92 14.30 -4.14
CA ASN A 166 -4.84 14.83 -5.50
C ASN A 166 -5.42 13.85 -6.52
N GLU A 167 -5.01 12.58 -6.46
CA GLU A 167 -5.51 11.53 -7.35
C GLU A 167 -7.01 11.30 -7.17
N ILE A 168 -7.49 11.35 -5.92
CA ILE A 168 -8.92 11.26 -5.61
C ILE A 168 -9.67 12.44 -6.24
N ALA A 169 -9.15 13.66 -6.09
CA ALA A 169 -9.73 14.86 -6.67
C ALA A 169 -9.85 14.78 -8.19
N GLU A 170 -8.79 14.30 -8.86
CA GLU A 170 -8.76 14.08 -10.31
C GLU A 170 -9.79 13.02 -10.75
N GLN A 171 -9.89 11.88 -10.05
CA GLN A 171 -10.79 10.78 -10.41
C GLN A 171 -12.28 11.10 -10.22
N ILE A 172 -12.60 11.98 -9.25
CA ILE A 172 -13.98 12.34 -8.92
C ILE A 172 -14.39 13.66 -9.57
N GLY A 173 -13.42 14.44 -10.08
CA GLY A 173 -13.67 15.77 -10.61
C GLY A 173 -13.89 16.83 -9.52
N TRP A 174 -13.44 16.58 -8.29
CA TRP A 174 -13.51 17.54 -7.20
C TRP A 174 -12.26 18.40 -7.12
N ASN A 175 -12.42 19.61 -6.52
CA ASN A 175 -11.27 20.41 -6.12
C ASN A 175 -10.56 19.72 -4.93
N ILE A 176 -9.23 19.74 -4.92
CA ILE A 176 -8.39 19.17 -3.86
C ILE A 176 -8.78 19.67 -2.46
N ARG A 177 -9.14 20.95 -2.32
CA ARG A 177 -9.57 21.51 -1.04
C ARG A 177 -10.87 20.89 -0.53
N LYS A 178 -11.80 20.52 -1.44
CA LYS A 178 -13.05 19.84 -1.10
C LYS A 178 -12.76 18.43 -0.56
N VAL A 179 -11.85 17.69 -1.19
CA VAL A 179 -11.41 16.36 -0.73
C VAL A 179 -10.73 16.45 0.64
N GLN A 180 -9.83 17.42 0.83
CA GLN A 180 -9.15 17.62 2.11
C GLN A 180 -10.13 17.97 3.24
N ARG A 181 -11.12 18.84 2.98
CA ARG A 181 -12.17 19.17 3.93
C ARG A 181 -13.02 17.97 4.28
N PHE A 182 -13.42 17.19 3.28
CA PHE A 182 -14.18 15.94 3.50
C PHE A 182 -13.48 15.00 4.47
N PHE A 183 -12.17 14.73 4.27
CA PHE A 183 -11.43 13.86 5.17
C PHE A 183 -11.24 14.47 6.56
N LYS A 184 -11.03 15.78 6.66
CA LYS A 184 -10.96 16.45 7.94
C LYS A 184 -12.27 16.33 8.73
N ASP A 185 -13.39 16.61 8.08
CA ASP A 185 -14.73 16.47 8.71
C ASP A 185 -15.00 15.01 9.12
N LEU A 186 -14.48 14.05 8.35
CA LEU A 186 -14.58 12.63 8.68
C LEU A 186 -13.76 12.28 9.93
N GLU A 187 -12.52 12.74 10.01
CA GLU A 187 -11.63 12.54 11.16
C GLU A 187 -12.20 13.17 12.44
N ASP A 188 -12.73 14.38 12.35
CA ASP A 188 -13.34 15.08 13.47
C ASP A 188 -14.57 14.30 14.02
N ARG A 189 -15.43 13.81 13.14
CA ARG A 189 -16.58 12.94 13.53
C ARG A 189 -16.16 11.62 14.16
N MET A 190 -15.09 10.98 13.65
CA MET A 190 -14.55 9.74 14.23
C MET A 190 -14.00 9.98 15.63
N ARG A 191 -13.33 11.09 15.84
CA ARG A 191 -12.81 11.49 17.16
C ARG A 191 -13.93 11.69 18.17
N ASP A 192 -15.01 12.36 17.74
CA ASP A 192 -16.17 12.61 18.60
C ASP A 192 -16.90 11.31 18.97
N MET A 193 -16.96 10.32 18.06
CA MET A 193 -17.57 9.00 18.33
C MET A 193 -16.67 8.09 19.21
N GLY A 194 -15.35 8.31 19.21
CA GLY A 194 -14.39 7.52 19.98
C GLY A 194 -14.11 8.04 21.39
N SER A 195 -14.68 9.17 21.80
CA SER A 195 -14.53 9.70 23.16
C SER A 195 -15.68 9.15 24.03
N PRO A 196 -15.42 8.20 24.95
CA PRO A 196 -16.43 7.79 25.92
C PRO A 196 -16.72 8.95 26.86
N GLN A 197 -18.00 9.26 27.04
CA GLN A 197 -18.49 10.14 28.14
C GLN A 197 -18.30 9.46 29.48
#